data_3638fc0a0d710545466986a15e3476e9
#
_entry.id   3638fc0a0d710545466986a15e3476e9
#
_cell.length_a   1.000
_cell.length_b   1.000
_cell.length_c   1.000
_cell.angle_alpha   90.00
_cell.angle_beta   90.00
_cell.angle_gamma   90.00
#
_symmetry.space_group_name_H-M   'P 1'
#
loop_
_entity.id
_entity.type
_entity.pdbx_description
1 polymer ?
#
loop_
_entity_poly.entity_id
_entity_poly.type
_entity_poly.pdbx_seq_one_letter_code
_entity_poly.pdbx_strand_id
1 'polypeptide(L)'
;VLWAFIGAIIGTLPSLYREAGKHGRTRGHIILALTVAIVMFFILFWSNENLNLHVGQNFFTWLLAGAIFASGFIVPGLSPSNFLIYLNLYQPLTEGIRLLDFSILIPVAIGAVLCIFLFAKAVRYLLNIAYATVFHFVFGVVIASTTIIAPSLELYSGFTFLNYAVVL
;
A
#
# COMPACT_ATOMS: atom_id res chain seq x y z
N VAL A 1 -15.75 0.35 11.33
CA VAL A 1 -14.60 -0.45 10.81
C VAL A 1 -13.44 0.46 10.38
N LEU A 2 -13.67 1.52 9.59
CA LEU A 2 -12.61 2.39 9.05
C LEU A 2 -11.87 3.15 10.16
N TRP A 3 -12.59 3.73 11.12
CA TRP A 3 -12.00 4.44 12.26
C TRP A 3 -11.20 3.53 13.19
N ALA A 4 -11.65 2.28 13.39
CA ALA A 4 -10.89 1.30 14.14
C ALA A 4 -9.57 0.97 13.46
N PHE A 5 -9.57 0.87 12.12
CA PHE A 5 -8.38 0.64 11.32
C PHE A 5 -7.40 1.83 11.40
N ILE A 6 -7.91 3.06 11.24
CA ILE A 6 -7.11 4.29 11.40
C ILE A 6 -6.54 4.38 12.82
N GLY A 7 -7.35 4.09 13.84
CA GLY A 7 -6.91 4.07 15.23
C GLY A 7 -5.79 3.06 15.48
N ALA A 8 -5.89 1.86 14.90
CA ALA A 8 -4.85 0.85 14.97
C ALA A 8 -3.53 1.35 14.34
N ILE A 9 -3.60 1.97 13.16
CA ILE A 9 -2.41 2.54 12.49
C ILE A 9 -1.80 3.65 13.34
N ILE A 10 -2.61 4.60 13.82
CA ILE A 10 -2.14 5.70 14.69
C ILE A 10 -1.49 5.14 15.96
N GLY A 11 -2.05 4.06 16.53
CA GLY A 11 -1.49 3.37 17.70
C GLY A 11 -0.10 2.75 17.44
N THR A 12 0.23 2.41 16.19
CA THR A 12 1.57 1.89 15.84
C THR A 12 2.60 2.98 15.58
N LEU A 13 2.19 4.24 15.31
CA LEU A 13 3.10 5.34 15.00
C LEU A 13 4.15 5.60 16.10
N PRO A 14 3.82 5.60 17.42
CA PRO A 14 4.83 5.79 18.48
C PRO A 14 5.87 4.67 18.50
N SER A 15 5.48 3.44 18.20
CA SER A 15 6.38 2.29 18.10
C SER A 15 7.33 2.44 16.92
N LEU A 16 6.81 2.78 15.74
CA LEU A 16 7.61 3.06 14.54
C LEU A 16 8.58 4.23 14.76
N TYR A 17 8.13 5.28 15.43
CA TYR A 17 8.96 6.43 15.74
C TYR A 17 10.11 6.08 16.67
N ARG A 18 9.89 5.20 17.66
CA ARG A 18 10.96 4.69 18.54
C ARG A 18 11.94 3.82 17.76
N GLU A 19 11.42 2.93 16.92
CA GLU A 19 12.23 2.03 16.11
C GLU A 19 13.14 2.81 15.15
N ALA A 20 12.60 3.82 14.48
CA ALA A 20 13.35 4.71 13.62
C ALA A 20 14.52 5.44 14.33
N GLY A 21 14.42 5.64 15.65
CA GLY A 21 15.44 6.31 16.45
C GLY A 21 16.54 5.41 17.01
N LYS A 22 16.44 4.08 16.93
CA LYS A 22 17.37 3.13 17.59
C LYS A 22 18.83 3.28 17.16
N HIS A 23 19.10 3.59 15.91
CA HIS A 23 20.45 3.75 15.36
C HIS A 23 20.86 5.22 15.14
N GLY A 24 20.28 6.11 15.91
CA GLY A 24 20.55 7.54 15.84
C GLY A 24 19.55 8.27 14.91
N ARG A 25 19.23 9.49 15.28
CA ARG A 25 18.31 10.35 14.54
C ARG A 25 19.03 11.63 14.13
N THR A 26 19.10 11.85 12.82
CA THR A 26 19.61 13.10 12.26
C THR A 26 18.46 13.95 11.72
N ARG A 27 18.67 15.26 11.59
CA ARG A 27 17.70 16.16 10.96
C ARG A 27 17.34 15.71 9.54
N GLY A 28 18.29 15.11 8.81
CA GLY A 28 18.08 14.57 7.48
C GLY A 28 17.06 13.44 7.44
N HIS A 29 17.01 12.57 8.45
CA HIS A 29 16.02 11.50 8.53
C HIS A 29 14.59 12.03 8.74
N ILE A 30 14.42 13.11 9.51
CA ILE A 30 13.12 13.75 9.71
C ILE A 30 12.66 14.44 8.42
N ILE A 31 13.58 15.15 7.75
CA ILE A 31 13.29 15.78 6.45
C ILE A 31 12.88 14.72 5.43
N LEU A 32 13.60 13.59 5.38
CA LEU A 32 13.27 12.46 4.51
C LEU A 32 11.85 11.94 4.79
N ALA A 33 11.48 11.70 6.04
CA ALA A 33 10.15 11.24 6.40
C ALA A 33 9.05 12.21 5.95
N LEU A 34 9.26 13.52 6.15
CA LEU A 34 8.32 14.55 5.71
C LEU A 34 8.23 14.63 4.18
N THR A 35 9.37 14.60 3.49
CA THR A 35 9.40 14.61 2.02
C THR A 35 8.69 13.39 1.45
N VAL A 36 8.96 12.20 1.99
CA VAL A 36 8.28 10.97 1.58
C VAL A 36 6.78 11.07 1.84
N ALA A 37 6.35 11.57 3.00
CA ALA A 37 4.94 11.74 3.31
C ALA A 37 4.25 12.67 2.30
N ILE A 38 4.86 13.80 1.97
CA ILE A 38 4.31 14.76 1.01
C ILE A 38 4.27 14.17 -0.40
N VAL A 39 5.37 13.59 -0.86
CA VAL A 39 5.46 12.99 -2.22
C VAL A 39 4.47 11.85 -2.36
N MET A 40 4.39 10.95 -1.40
CA MET A 40 3.44 9.83 -1.41
C MET A 40 1.99 10.31 -1.35
N PHE A 41 1.71 11.35 -0.57
CA PHE A 41 0.39 11.97 -0.54
C PHE A 41 -0.02 12.47 -1.94
N PHE A 42 0.85 13.21 -2.62
CA PHE A 42 0.57 13.70 -3.97
C PHE A 42 0.45 12.59 -4.99
N ILE A 43 1.31 11.56 -4.93
CA ILE A 43 1.23 10.40 -5.83
C ILE A 43 -0.11 9.67 -5.65
N LEU A 44 -0.51 9.38 -4.42
CA LEU A 44 -1.75 8.68 -4.13
C LEU A 44 -2.98 9.52 -4.45
N PHE A 45 -2.91 10.84 -4.23
CA PHE A 45 -3.97 11.77 -4.57
C PHE A 45 -4.17 11.87 -6.09
N TRP A 46 -3.06 11.99 -6.85
CA TRP A 46 -3.11 12.11 -8.31
C TRP A 46 -3.45 10.80 -9.02
N SER A 47 -3.06 9.66 -8.43
CA SER A 47 -3.30 8.33 -9.00
C SER A 47 -4.79 7.98 -9.13
N ASN A 48 -5.67 8.68 -8.43
CA ASN A 48 -7.10 8.38 -8.44
C ASN A 48 -7.85 8.80 -9.72
N GLU A 49 -7.24 9.53 -10.65
CA GLU A 49 -8.05 10.19 -11.68
C GLU A 49 -7.86 9.74 -13.14
N ASN A 50 -6.74 9.13 -13.57
CA ASN A 50 -6.48 9.11 -15.03
C ASN A 50 -5.69 7.95 -15.66
N LEU A 51 -5.59 6.76 -15.09
CA LEU A 51 -4.83 5.69 -15.72
C LEU A 51 -5.71 4.50 -16.14
N ASN A 52 -6.17 4.50 -17.39
CA ASN A 52 -6.74 3.33 -18.05
C ASN A 52 -5.76 2.77 -19.07
N LEU A 53 -4.87 1.89 -18.63
CA LEU A 53 -3.90 1.21 -19.49
C LEU A 53 -4.48 -0.16 -19.87
N HIS A 54 -4.72 -0.38 -21.17
CA HIS A 54 -5.10 -1.69 -21.68
C HIS A 54 -3.83 -2.52 -21.92
N VAL A 55 -3.56 -3.44 -21.01
CA VAL A 55 -2.41 -4.36 -21.13
C VAL A 55 -2.93 -5.71 -21.67
N GLY A 56 -2.28 -6.24 -22.68
CA GLY A 56 -2.65 -7.55 -23.24
C GLY A 56 -2.49 -8.66 -22.20
N GLN A 57 -3.44 -9.61 -22.20
CA GLN A 57 -3.46 -10.74 -21.27
C GLN A 57 -2.46 -11.81 -21.75
N ASN A 58 -1.26 -11.80 -21.21
CA ASN A 58 -0.21 -12.79 -21.51
C ASN A 58 0.46 -13.27 -20.20
N PHE A 59 1.30 -14.27 -20.29
CA PHE A 59 2.00 -14.85 -19.15
C PHE A 59 2.75 -13.79 -18.32
N PHE A 60 3.48 -12.88 -18.98
CA PHE A 60 4.26 -11.83 -18.27
C PHE A 60 3.36 -10.81 -17.59
N THR A 61 2.21 -10.49 -18.18
CA THR A 61 1.22 -9.60 -17.59
C THR A 61 0.63 -10.20 -16.31
N TRP A 62 0.34 -11.50 -16.32
CA TRP A 62 -0.15 -12.21 -15.14
C TRP A 62 0.91 -12.34 -14.04
N LEU A 63 2.16 -12.52 -14.45
CA LEU A 63 3.27 -12.51 -13.51
C LEU A 63 3.43 -11.13 -12.85
N LEU A 64 3.31 -10.04 -13.62
CA LEU A 64 3.32 -8.67 -13.11
C LEU A 64 2.11 -8.41 -12.19
N ALA A 65 0.92 -8.89 -12.56
CA ALA A 65 -0.28 -8.78 -11.74
C ALA A 65 -0.09 -9.44 -10.37
N GLY A 66 0.55 -10.60 -10.32
CA GLY A 66 0.93 -11.28 -9.08
C GLY A 66 1.92 -10.48 -8.24
N ALA A 67 2.92 -9.88 -8.87
CA ALA A 67 3.88 -9.02 -8.20
C ALA A 67 3.20 -7.76 -7.60
N ILE A 68 2.31 -7.11 -8.36
CA ILE A 68 1.52 -5.96 -7.90
C ILE A 68 0.63 -6.37 -6.71
N PHE A 69 -0.04 -7.53 -6.82
CA PHE A 69 -0.88 -8.03 -5.74
C PHE A 69 -0.10 -8.27 -4.46
N ALA A 70 1.06 -8.92 -4.55
CA ALA A 70 1.95 -9.15 -3.42
C ALA A 70 2.50 -7.85 -2.81
N SER A 71 2.82 -6.86 -3.63
CA SER A 71 3.34 -5.57 -3.15
C SER A 71 2.37 -4.83 -2.24
N GLY A 72 1.05 -5.02 -2.42
CA GLY A 72 0.03 -4.43 -1.56
C GLY A 72 0.03 -4.97 -0.13
N PHE A 73 0.51 -6.19 0.08
CA PHE A 73 0.69 -6.74 1.43
C PHE A 73 1.98 -6.24 2.10
N ILE A 74 2.95 -5.83 1.30
CA ILE A 74 4.27 -5.44 1.78
C ILE A 74 4.32 -3.94 2.08
N VAL A 75 3.70 -3.13 1.22
CA VAL A 75 3.72 -1.67 1.32
C VAL A 75 2.40 -1.19 1.93
N PRO A 76 2.40 -0.69 3.18
CA PRO A 76 1.19 -0.19 3.81
C PRO A 76 0.64 1.02 3.04
N GLY A 77 -0.68 1.03 2.82
CA GLY A 77 -1.37 2.10 2.09
C GLY A 77 -1.40 1.94 0.57
N LEU A 78 -0.71 0.94 0.01
CA LEU A 78 -0.80 0.63 -1.40
C LEU A 78 -1.97 -0.33 -1.64
N SER A 79 -2.96 0.11 -2.42
CA SER A 79 -4.09 -0.75 -2.81
C SER A 79 -3.78 -1.48 -4.12
N PRO A 80 -3.44 -2.78 -4.08
CA PRO A 80 -3.11 -3.53 -5.29
C PRO A 80 -4.29 -3.62 -6.25
N SER A 81 -5.51 -3.62 -5.73
CA SER A 81 -6.73 -3.67 -6.54
C SER A 81 -6.83 -2.47 -7.49
N ASN A 82 -6.50 -1.26 -7.04
CA ASN A 82 -6.54 -0.07 -7.87
C ASN A 82 -5.58 -0.18 -9.07
N PHE A 83 -4.35 -0.67 -8.83
CA PHE A 83 -3.39 -0.88 -9.92
C PHE A 83 -3.87 -1.92 -10.92
N LEU A 84 -4.46 -3.02 -10.43
CA LEU A 84 -5.03 -4.05 -11.30
C LEU A 84 -6.24 -3.54 -12.09
N ILE A 85 -7.06 -2.65 -11.49
CA ILE A 85 -8.17 -1.98 -12.19
C ILE A 85 -7.65 -1.07 -13.30
N TYR A 86 -6.63 -0.25 -13.02
CA TYR A 86 -6.01 0.64 -14.02
C TYR A 86 -5.40 -0.10 -15.21
N LEU A 87 -4.88 -1.32 -14.95
CA LEU A 87 -4.35 -2.20 -15.98
C LEU A 87 -5.41 -3.06 -16.67
N ASN A 88 -6.70 -2.93 -16.29
CA ASN A 88 -7.81 -3.78 -16.72
C ASN A 88 -7.60 -5.29 -16.46
N LEU A 89 -6.83 -5.63 -15.44
CA LEU A 89 -6.52 -7.01 -15.05
C LEU A 89 -7.37 -7.52 -13.89
N TYR A 90 -8.04 -6.63 -13.15
CA TYR A 90 -8.78 -6.99 -11.95
C TYR A 90 -9.96 -7.93 -12.24
N GLN A 91 -10.79 -7.60 -13.23
CA GLN A 91 -11.94 -8.44 -13.60
C GLN A 91 -11.53 -9.79 -14.14
N PRO A 92 -10.61 -9.90 -15.14
CA PRO A 92 -10.13 -11.20 -15.62
C PRO A 92 -9.45 -12.02 -14.53
N LEU A 93 -8.71 -11.39 -13.60
CA LEU A 93 -8.11 -12.09 -12.47
C LEU A 93 -9.15 -12.68 -11.53
N THR A 94 -10.18 -11.89 -11.15
CA THR A 94 -11.26 -12.37 -10.29
C THR A 94 -12.07 -13.48 -10.94
N GLU A 95 -12.27 -13.42 -12.24
CA GLU A 95 -12.94 -14.48 -13.00
C GLU A 95 -12.07 -15.74 -13.10
N GLY A 96 -10.77 -15.57 -13.34
CA GLY A 96 -9.79 -16.65 -13.31
C GLY A 96 -9.73 -17.38 -11.96
N ILE A 97 -9.84 -16.64 -10.85
CA ILE A 97 -9.94 -17.23 -9.50
C ILE A 97 -11.24 -18.01 -9.36
N ARG A 98 -12.37 -17.43 -9.78
CA ARG A 98 -13.68 -18.07 -9.68
C ARG A 98 -13.77 -19.37 -10.49
N LEU A 99 -13.17 -19.38 -11.68
CA LEU A 99 -13.18 -20.53 -12.60
C LEU A 99 -12.02 -21.50 -12.38
N LEU A 100 -11.10 -21.20 -11.42
CA LEU A 100 -9.86 -21.94 -11.19
C LEU A 100 -9.01 -22.08 -12.46
N ASP A 101 -8.90 -20.99 -13.23
CA ASP A 101 -8.09 -20.98 -14.44
C ASP A 101 -6.59 -20.97 -14.10
N PHE A 102 -5.96 -22.12 -14.21
CA PHE A 102 -4.54 -22.30 -13.91
C PHE A 102 -3.62 -21.53 -14.88
N SER A 103 -4.08 -21.15 -16.04
CA SER A 103 -3.29 -20.33 -16.98
C SER A 103 -3.11 -18.90 -16.48
N ILE A 104 -4.00 -18.43 -15.64
CA ILE A 104 -3.92 -17.14 -14.92
C ILE A 104 -3.29 -17.32 -13.54
N LEU A 105 -3.76 -18.31 -12.78
CA LEU A 105 -3.38 -18.50 -11.38
C LEU A 105 -1.91 -18.86 -11.19
N ILE A 106 -1.35 -19.70 -12.05
CA ILE A 106 0.06 -20.11 -11.94
C ILE A 106 1.01 -18.93 -12.12
N PRO A 107 0.95 -18.14 -13.23
CA PRO A 107 1.84 -17.00 -13.37
C PRO A 107 1.62 -15.93 -12.29
N VAL A 108 0.39 -15.71 -11.83
CA VAL A 108 0.11 -14.80 -10.70
C VAL A 108 0.77 -15.30 -9.41
N ALA A 109 0.65 -16.58 -9.08
CA ALA A 109 1.31 -17.15 -7.90
C ALA A 109 2.83 -17.06 -7.99
N ILE A 110 3.41 -17.37 -9.15
CA ILE A 110 4.86 -17.24 -9.39
C ILE A 110 5.29 -15.78 -9.22
N GLY A 111 4.58 -14.81 -9.81
CA GLY A 111 4.85 -13.39 -9.69
C GLY A 111 4.79 -12.89 -8.25
N ALA A 112 3.78 -13.33 -7.49
CA ALA A 112 3.64 -13.00 -6.09
C ALA A 112 4.80 -13.54 -5.24
N VAL A 113 5.17 -14.81 -5.41
CA VAL A 113 6.27 -15.45 -4.71
C VAL A 113 7.60 -14.77 -5.03
N LEU A 114 7.88 -14.52 -6.31
CA LEU A 114 9.09 -13.82 -6.75
C LEU A 114 9.16 -12.41 -6.14
N CYS A 115 8.06 -11.66 -6.15
CA CYS A 115 7.99 -10.33 -5.55
C CYS A 115 8.32 -10.39 -4.05
N ILE A 116 7.70 -11.30 -3.30
CA ILE A 116 7.95 -11.47 -1.86
C ILE A 116 9.44 -11.76 -1.60
N PHE A 117 10.03 -12.70 -2.34
CA PHE A 117 11.44 -13.05 -2.19
C PHE A 117 12.39 -11.89 -2.50
N LEU A 118 12.18 -11.22 -3.63
CA LEU A 118 13.00 -10.09 -4.04
C LEU A 118 12.86 -8.93 -3.06
N PHE A 119 11.64 -8.64 -2.63
CA PHE A 119 11.37 -7.57 -1.69
C PHE A 119 11.95 -7.86 -0.31
N ALA A 120 11.77 -9.08 0.21
CA ALA A 120 12.35 -9.49 1.48
C ALA A 120 13.89 -9.39 1.48
N LYS A 121 14.52 -9.80 0.37
CA LYS A 121 15.98 -9.65 0.19
C LYS A 121 16.41 -8.18 0.14
N ALA A 122 15.67 -7.35 -0.62
CA ALA A 122 15.93 -5.92 -0.73
C ALA A 122 15.78 -5.20 0.62
N VAL A 123 14.68 -5.46 1.34
CA VAL A 123 14.43 -4.86 2.66
C VAL A 123 15.51 -5.29 3.66
N ARG A 124 15.85 -6.58 3.69
CA ARG A 124 16.92 -7.06 4.57
C ARG A 124 18.26 -6.38 4.28
N TYR A 125 18.61 -6.22 3.02
CA TYR A 125 19.81 -5.51 2.60
C TYR A 125 19.79 -4.05 3.03
N LEU A 126 18.68 -3.34 2.77
CA LEU A 126 18.49 -1.95 3.14
C LEU A 126 18.52 -1.74 4.66
N LEU A 127 17.91 -2.64 5.43
CA LEU A 127 17.95 -2.58 6.89
C LEU A 127 19.37 -2.76 7.43
N ASN A 128 20.21 -3.56 6.77
CA ASN A 128 21.59 -3.74 7.20
C ASN A 128 22.47 -2.51 6.97
N ILE A 129 22.23 -1.74 5.90
CA ILE A 129 23.08 -0.60 5.53
C ILE A 129 22.51 0.75 5.91
N ALA A 130 21.18 0.87 6.03
CA ALA A 130 20.50 2.16 6.22
C ALA A 130 19.24 2.04 7.09
N TYR A 131 19.37 1.37 8.24
CA TYR A 131 18.24 1.07 9.14
C TYR A 131 17.38 2.29 9.46
N ALA A 132 18.00 3.37 9.96
CA ALA A 132 17.28 4.59 10.33
C ALA A 132 16.56 5.23 9.13
N THR A 133 17.20 5.23 7.96
CA THR A 133 16.62 5.77 6.72
C THR A 133 15.38 5.00 6.29
N VAL A 134 15.45 3.66 6.33
CA VAL A 134 14.31 2.78 5.96
C VAL A 134 13.13 2.99 6.90
N PHE A 135 13.38 3.04 8.21
CA PHE A 135 12.29 3.27 9.17
C PHE A 135 11.67 4.66 9.07
N HIS A 136 12.45 5.69 8.79
CA HIS A 136 11.89 7.03 8.53
C HIS A 136 11.12 7.09 7.20
N PHE A 137 11.57 6.37 6.18
CA PHE A 137 10.82 6.20 4.93
C PHE A 137 9.46 5.53 5.17
N VAL A 138 9.45 4.38 5.85
CA VAL A 138 8.21 3.67 6.22
C VAL A 138 7.29 4.56 7.06
N PHE A 139 7.84 5.29 8.01
CA PHE A 139 7.09 6.22 8.84
C PHE A 139 6.40 7.31 7.99
N GLY A 140 7.09 7.88 7.01
CA GLY A 140 6.51 8.86 6.07
C GLY A 140 5.39 8.25 5.21
N VAL A 141 5.58 7.03 4.69
CA VAL A 141 4.55 6.31 3.91
C VAL A 141 3.31 6.04 4.75
N VAL A 142 3.47 5.59 6.00
CA VAL A 142 2.34 5.31 6.92
C VAL A 142 1.55 6.57 7.21
N ILE A 143 2.20 7.72 7.44
CA ILE A 143 1.51 8.99 7.65
C ILE A 143 0.70 9.38 6.40
N ALA A 144 1.31 9.32 5.21
CA ALA A 144 0.64 9.67 3.95
C ALA A 144 -0.59 8.81 3.70
N SER A 145 -0.43 7.48 3.81
CA SER A 145 -1.53 6.54 3.59
C SER A 145 -2.67 6.71 4.60
N THR A 146 -2.35 6.96 5.87
CA THR A 146 -3.35 7.20 6.91
C THR A 146 -4.17 8.46 6.62
N THR A 147 -3.52 9.52 6.12
CA THR A 147 -4.18 10.78 5.78
C THR A 147 -5.18 10.61 4.63
N ILE A 148 -4.83 9.79 3.62
CA ILE A 148 -5.70 9.55 2.46
C ILE A 148 -6.88 8.63 2.79
N ILE A 149 -6.66 7.65 3.68
CA ILE A 149 -7.73 6.74 4.12
C ILE A 149 -8.72 7.44 5.04
N ALA A 150 -8.34 8.58 5.65
CA ALA A 150 -9.24 9.34 6.51
C ALA A 150 -10.46 9.81 5.70
N PRO A 151 -11.69 9.46 6.13
CA PRO A 151 -12.89 9.83 5.42
C PRO A 151 -13.08 11.35 5.44
N SER A 152 -13.50 11.91 4.30
CA SER A 152 -13.81 13.33 4.20
C SER A 152 -14.95 13.70 5.16
N LEU A 153 -14.84 14.88 5.78
CA LEU A 153 -15.86 15.40 6.71
C LEU A 153 -17.24 15.57 6.05
N GLU A 154 -17.29 15.67 4.73
CA GLU A 154 -18.53 15.75 3.94
C GLU A 154 -19.39 14.49 4.07
N LEU A 155 -18.80 13.32 4.28
CA LEU A 155 -19.52 12.07 4.52
C LEU A 155 -20.36 12.11 5.82
N TYR A 156 -20.06 13.04 6.73
CA TYR A 156 -20.74 13.15 8.04
C TYR A 156 -21.78 14.27 8.09
N SER A 157 -21.85 15.14 7.09
CA SER A 157 -22.76 16.30 7.07
C SER A 157 -24.25 15.94 6.95
N GLY A 158 -24.60 14.68 6.64
CA GLY A 158 -25.97 14.18 6.53
C GLY A 158 -26.32 13.03 7.50
N PHE A 159 -25.45 12.70 8.46
CA PHE A 159 -25.65 11.54 9.32
C PHE A 159 -26.38 11.85 10.62
N THR A 160 -27.54 11.21 10.84
CA THR A 160 -28.25 11.17 12.11
C THR A 160 -27.51 10.25 13.10
N PHE A 161 -27.62 10.50 14.40
CA PHE A 161 -26.94 9.79 15.51
C PHE A 161 -26.98 8.25 15.41
N LEU A 162 -28.04 7.69 14.84
CA LEU A 162 -28.21 6.24 14.63
C LEU A 162 -27.19 5.65 13.62
N ASN A 163 -26.68 6.45 12.71
CA ASN A 163 -25.73 6.00 11.68
C ASN A 163 -24.28 5.94 12.21
N TYR A 164 -23.96 6.65 13.30
CA TYR A 164 -22.65 6.57 13.94
C TYR A 164 -22.35 5.19 14.53
N ALA A 165 -23.38 4.48 15.02
CA ALA A 165 -23.23 3.14 15.59
C ALA A 165 -22.90 2.05 14.54
N VAL A 166 -23.18 2.31 13.26
CA VAL A 166 -22.91 1.35 12.16
C VAL A 166 -21.53 1.57 11.56
N VAL A 167 -20.96 2.76 11.72
CA VAL A 167 -19.64 3.14 11.14
C VAL A 167 -18.48 2.89 12.11
N LEU A 168 -18.76 2.73 13.41
CA LEU A 168 -17.80 2.28 14.41
C LEU A 168 -17.59 0.77 14.38
#